data_10452cb0a8ecb711299850533e94de5c
#
_entry.id   10452cb0a8ecb711299850533e94de5c
#
_cell.length_a   1.000
_cell.length_b   1.000
_cell.length_c   1.000
_cell.angle_alpha   90.00
_cell.angle_beta   90.00
_cell.angle_gamma   90.00
#
_symmetry.space_group_name_H-M   'P 1'
#
loop_
_entity.id
_entity.type
_entity.pdbx_description
1 polymer ?
#
loop_
_entity_poly.entity_id
_entity_poly.type
_entity_poly.pdbx_seq_one_letter_code
_entity_poly.pdbx_strand_id
1 'polypeptide(L)'
;MPTVVLSHDLARRFTGGETRFEMGDEVDTVRAVVRALDARYPGIGPELRNDSAVAIDGVIYQGALLTSVKGVGEVCFMPAIEGG
;
A
#
# COMPACT_ATOMS: atom_id res chain seq x y z
N MET A 1 -11.63 -3.25 8.53
CA MET A 1 -10.19 -3.01 8.80
C MET A 1 -9.36 -3.72 7.74
N PRO A 2 -8.81 -3.00 6.76
CA PRO A 2 -8.00 -3.67 5.75
C PRO A 2 -6.66 -4.12 6.30
N THR A 3 -6.19 -5.25 5.81
CA THR A 3 -4.82 -5.69 6.02
C THR A 3 -4.00 -5.17 4.85
N VAL A 4 -2.93 -4.45 5.15
CA VAL A 4 -2.01 -3.96 4.13
C VAL A 4 -0.84 -4.91 4.05
N VAL A 5 -0.48 -5.29 2.82
CA VAL A 5 0.64 -6.20 2.56
C VAL A 5 1.62 -5.50 1.63
N LEU A 6 2.90 -5.54 1.98
CA LEU A 6 3.98 -5.00 1.16
C LEU A 6 4.74 -6.14 0.49
N SER A 7 5.23 -5.91 -0.73
CA SER A 7 6.16 -6.84 -1.36
C SER A 7 7.41 -6.98 -0.50
N HIS A 8 8.12 -8.10 -0.65
CA HIS A 8 9.36 -8.33 0.11
C HIS A 8 10.41 -7.26 -0.15
N ASP A 9 10.49 -6.77 -1.39
CA ASP A 9 11.44 -5.71 -1.72
C ASP A 9 11.13 -4.41 -0.97
N LEU A 10 9.87 -3.98 -1.00
CA LEU A 10 9.45 -2.78 -0.26
C LEU A 10 9.68 -2.95 1.23
N ALA A 11 9.34 -4.10 1.78
CA ALA A 11 9.52 -4.37 3.20
C ALA A 11 11.00 -4.32 3.60
N ARG A 12 11.86 -4.95 2.80
CA ARG A 12 13.30 -4.95 3.08
C ARG A 12 13.87 -3.55 3.06
N ARG A 13 13.41 -2.70 2.13
CA ARG A 13 13.95 -1.34 1.97
C ARG A 13 13.45 -0.37 3.04
N PHE A 14 12.23 -0.54 3.53
CA PHE A 14 11.59 0.49 4.36
C PHE A 14 11.14 0.04 5.75
N THR A 15 10.78 -1.22 5.93
CA THR A 15 10.13 -1.66 7.18
C THR A 15 10.93 -2.69 7.98
N GLY A 16 12.16 -2.97 7.55
CA GLY A 16 12.96 -4.00 8.22
C GLY A 16 12.47 -5.42 8.00
N GLY A 17 11.70 -5.64 6.93
CA GLY A 17 11.19 -6.95 6.57
C GLY A 17 9.75 -7.22 6.97
N GLU A 18 9.10 -6.29 7.65
CA GLU A 18 7.70 -6.45 8.03
C GLU A 18 6.80 -6.23 6.82
N THR A 19 5.95 -7.21 6.49
CA THR A 19 5.15 -7.20 5.28
C THR A 19 3.67 -7.01 5.51
N ARG A 20 3.16 -7.19 6.72
CA ARG A 20 1.72 -7.13 6.98
C ARG A 20 1.42 -6.11 8.07
N PHE A 21 0.39 -5.28 7.82
CA PHE A 21 -0.03 -4.22 8.73
C PHE A 21 -1.55 -4.18 8.79
N GLU A 22 -2.10 -4.15 9.99
CA GLU A 22 -3.54 -3.94 10.18
C GLU A 22 -3.81 -2.44 10.28
N MET A 23 -4.77 -1.95 9.50
CA MET A 23 -5.16 -0.54 9.51
C MET A 23 -6.48 -0.36 10.23
N GLY A 24 -6.63 0.76 10.91
CA GLY A 24 -7.88 1.12 11.57
C GLY A 24 -8.94 1.60 10.58
N ASP A 25 -10.18 1.72 11.06
CA ASP A 25 -11.30 2.12 10.20
C ASP A 25 -11.21 3.55 9.69
N GLU A 26 -10.39 4.38 10.32
CA GLU A 26 -10.14 5.75 9.87
C GLU A 26 -9.34 5.79 8.56
N VAL A 27 -8.69 4.70 8.21
CA VAL A 27 -7.95 4.58 6.95
C VAL A 27 -8.90 4.08 5.89
N ASP A 28 -9.45 4.99 5.08
CA ASP A 28 -10.57 4.69 4.19
C ASP A 28 -10.24 4.82 2.69
N THR A 29 -9.04 5.27 2.34
CA THR A 29 -8.59 5.32 0.94
C THR A 29 -7.18 4.79 0.83
N VAL A 30 -6.77 4.47 -0.41
CA VAL A 30 -5.37 4.08 -0.67
C VAL A 30 -4.43 5.19 -0.23
N ARG A 31 -4.78 6.46 -0.49
CA ARG A 31 -3.97 7.59 -0.05
C ARG A 31 -3.79 7.60 1.47
N ALA A 32 -4.85 7.33 2.22
CA ALA A 32 -4.76 7.26 3.68
C ALA A 32 -3.85 6.13 4.15
N VAL A 33 -3.88 4.99 3.47
CA VAL A 33 -2.95 3.88 3.74
C VAL A 33 -1.50 4.34 3.52
N VAL A 34 -1.24 5.01 2.40
CA VAL A 34 0.10 5.51 2.08
C VAL A 34 0.58 6.49 3.14
N ARG A 35 -0.28 7.42 3.57
CA ARG A 35 0.05 8.38 4.61
C ARG A 35 0.35 7.71 5.95
N ALA A 36 -0.44 6.71 6.32
CA ALA A 36 -0.23 5.99 7.57
C ALA A 36 1.11 5.26 7.58
N LEU A 37 1.46 4.63 6.46
CA LEU A 37 2.76 3.94 6.33
C LEU A 37 3.91 4.94 6.33
N ASP A 38 3.78 6.06 5.63
CA ASP A 38 4.84 7.07 5.59
C ASP A 38 5.10 7.68 6.97
N ALA A 39 4.06 7.83 7.78
CA ALA A 39 4.22 8.32 9.16
C ALA A 39 5.05 7.36 10.01
N ARG A 40 4.90 6.05 9.79
CA ARG A 40 5.68 5.04 10.50
C ARG A 40 7.07 4.81 9.90
N TYR A 41 7.18 4.88 8.60
CA TYR A 41 8.41 4.58 7.84
C TYR A 41 8.66 5.72 6.86
N PRO A 42 9.20 6.85 7.32
CA PRO A 42 9.41 8.02 6.47
C PRO A 42 10.20 7.68 5.20
N GLY A 43 9.69 8.14 4.07
CA GLY A 43 10.29 7.87 2.76
C GLY A 43 9.55 6.81 1.95
N ILE A 44 8.69 5.99 2.58
CA ILE A 44 7.95 4.98 1.84
C ILE A 44 6.83 5.60 1.00
N GLY A 45 6.27 6.74 1.44
CA GLY A 45 5.13 7.37 0.76
C GLY A 45 5.35 7.63 -0.71
N PRO A 46 6.41 8.35 -1.12
CA PRO A 46 6.68 8.59 -2.53
C PRO A 46 6.85 7.32 -3.36
N GLU A 47 7.48 6.29 -2.79
CA GLU A 47 7.64 5.01 -3.46
C GLU A 47 6.29 4.35 -3.73
N LEU A 48 5.41 4.35 -2.74
CA LEU A 48 4.08 3.76 -2.90
C LEU A 48 3.21 4.54 -3.89
N ARG A 49 3.34 5.87 -3.91
CA ARG A 49 2.54 6.70 -4.82
C ARG A 49 3.00 6.63 -6.26
N ASN A 50 4.32 6.58 -6.48
CA ASN A 50 4.89 6.80 -7.81
C ASN A 50 5.40 5.53 -8.48
N ASP A 51 5.86 4.57 -7.68
CA ASP A 51 6.59 3.42 -8.22
C ASP A 51 5.95 2.08 -7.84
N SER A 52 4.71 2.10 -7.39
CA SER A 52 4.01 0.89 -6.97
C SER A 52 2.67 0.75 -7.67
N ALA A 53 2.27 -0.50 -7.89
CA ALA A 53 0.89 -0.86 -8.18
C ALA A 53 0.24 -1.32 -6.89
N VAL A 54 -1.09 -1.27 -6.83
CA VAL A 54 -1.83 -1.73 -5.67
C VAL A 54 -2.87 -2.77 -6.09
N ALA A 55 -2.92 -3.88 -5.37
CA ALA A 55 -3.95 -4.89 -5.55
C ALA A 55 -4.95 -4.76 -4.39
N ILE A 56 -6.21 -4.51 -4.71
CA ILE A 56 -7.27 -4.37 -3.73
C ILE A 56 -8.16 -5.59 -3.87
N ASP A 57 -8.16 -6.45 -2.86
CA ASP A 57 -8.86 -7.75 -2.88
C ASP A 57 -8.59 -8.52 -4.17
N GLY A 58 -7.31 -8.54 -4.58
CA GLY A 58 -6.87 -9.31 -5.75
C GLY A 58 -6.98 -8.61 -7.10
N VAL A 59 -7.53 -7.40 -7.15
CA VAL A 59 -7.65 -6.64 -8.40
C VAL A 59 -6.58 -5.56 -8.44
N ILE A 60 -5.76 -5.56 -9.49
CA ILE A 60 -4.63 -4.63 -9.61
C ILE A 60 -5.08 -3.31 -10.21
N TYR A 61 -4.66 -2.22 -9.57
CA TYR A 61 -4.92 -0.85 -10.01
C TYR A 61 -3.62 -0.07 -10.09
N GLN A 62 -3.58 0.90 -11.00
CA GLN A 62 -2.52 1.90 -11.04
C GLN A 62 -3.15 3.27 -10.86
N GLY A 63 -2.48 4.15 -10.11
CA GLY A 63 -3.00 5.48 -9.87
C GLY A 63 -4.26 5.54 -9.01
N ALA A 64 -4.41 4.61 -8.08
CA ALA A 64 -5.64 4.40 -7.34
C ALA A 64 -5.71 5.15 -6.00
N LEU A 65 -5.00 6.27 -5.84
CA LEU A 65 -4.88 6.96 -4.54
C LEU A 65 -6.22 7.33 -3.91
N LEU A 66 -7.20 7.68 -4.72
CA LEU A 66 -8.51 8.09 -4.21
C LEU A 66 -9.50 6.94 -4.08
N THR A 67 -9.07 5.72 -4.40
CA THR A 67 -9.94 4.55 -4.31
C THR A 67 -10.23 4.22 -2.85
N SER A 68 -11.50 3.99 -2.54
CA SER A 68 -11.92 3.60 -1.19
C SER A 68 -11.43 2.21 -0.85
N VAL A 69 -10.98 2.03 0.39
CA VAL A 69 -10.64 0.73 0.94
C VAL A 69 -11.62 0.29 2.04
N LYS A 70 -12.75 0.97 2.15
CA LYS A 70 -13.80 0.59 3.10
C LYS A 70 -14.36 -0.78 2.72
N GLY A 71 -14.46 -1.66 3.70
CA GLY A 71 -14.97 -3.01 3.48
C GLY A 71 -14.01 -3.93 2.73
N VAL A 72 -12.82 -3.46 2.41
CA VAL A 72 -11.79 -4.22 1.71
C VAL A 72 -11.03 -5.09 2.72
N GLY A 73 -10.77 -6.34 2.35
CA GLY A 73 -10.00 -7.25 3.20
C GLY A 73 -8.50 -7.02 3.11
N GLU A 74 -7.97 -6.85 1.90
CA GLU A 74 -6.54 -6.76 1.69
C GLU A 74 -6.17 -5.69 0.67
N VAL A 75 -5.13 -4.91 1.00
CA VAL A 75 -4.51 -3.94 0.10
C VAL A 75 -3.04 -4.30 -0.01
N CYS A 76 -2.60 -4.72 -1.18
CA CYS A 76 -1.23 -5.19 -1.40
C CYS A 76 -0.49 -4.22 -2.32
N PHE A 77 0.65 -3.71 -1.85
CA PHE A 77 1.53 -2.89 -2.67
C PHE A 77 2.66 -3.73 -3.25
N MET A 78 2.93 -3.53 -4.53
CA MET A 78 3.95 -4.26 -5.26
C MET A 78 4.66 -3.31 -6.21
N PRO A 79 5.85 -3.68 -6.74
CA PRO A 79 6.52 -2.84 -7.73
C PRO A 79 5.59 -2.57 -8.92
N ALA A 80 5.65 -1.34 -9.45
CA ALA A 80 4.84 -1.00 -10.61
C ALA A 80 5.20 -1.91 -11.79
N ILE A 81 4.15 -2.30 -12.52
CA ILE A 81 4.34 -3.08 -13.73
C ILE A 81 4.69 -2.10 -14.84
N GLU A 82 5.92 -2.17 -15.33
CA GLU A 82 6.31 -1.36 -16.45
C GLU A 82 5.81 -2.03 -17.71
N GLY A 83 4.85 -1.39 -18.36
CA GLY A 83 4.40 -1.82 -19.66
C GLY A 83 5.55 -1.69 -20.64
N GLY A 84 5.96 -2.78 -21.18
CA GLY A 84 7.05 -2.84 -22.12
C GLY A 84 6.86 -1.96 -23.35
#